data_f11c55d74ae364ef8ca661c7e0296050
#
_entry.id   f11c55d74ae364ef8ca661c7e0296050
#
_cell.length_a   1.000
_cell.length_b   1.000
_cell.length_c   1.000
_cell.angle_alpha   90.00
_cell.angle_beta   90.00
_cell.angle_gamma   90.00
#
_symmetry.space_group_name_H-M   'P 1'
#
loop_
_entity.id
_entity.type
_entity.pdbx_description
1 polymer ?
#
loop_
_entity_poly.entity_id
_entity_poly.type
_entity_poly.pdbx_seq_one_letter_code
_entity_poly.pdbx_strand_id
1 'polypeptide(L)'
;MTSSSSISSQSCTNLHDWLSYIEQSHPIDKIELGLSRVQLVAARGDLANLPGKKVLIAGTNGKGTTARTLEQLLLAQGLSVAVYTSPHLLKFNERLRLNGADVSDDLWVHGLQVVEQLRQDTPLTYFEFTTLAAFAVMKTAQVDACIVEVGLGGRLDATNIISPDVSVITTIDLDHQDWLGNDRETIGREKAGIFRRNVPAIIGDLSVPNSVLAVAAELGSPVSLVGRDFHYHTEQDNWQWRAQQQLDALPMPMVPMQNVATSFATLAALGLLPSRPLVVKVLNDMTLPGRMQWLSQTPAILLDVAHNPQSAAYLASQVATIAGNYRKVSVLIGMLKDKDITQSLAAFAPLVQHWHCVSLPGVRGASAEQVQQALPMAAKSSLYQDVAGAWHVLRPHLAADELLVIFGSFVTVSAVLELWHQENL
;
A
#
# COMPACT_ATOMS: atom_id res chain seq x y z
N MET A 1 -2.67 25.44 -32.73
CA MET A 1 -3.87 25.17 -31.92
C MET A 1 -4.36 23.79 -32.31
N THR A 2 -3.86 22.75 -31.67
CA THR A 2 -4.35 21.39 -31.84
C THR A 2 -5.57 21.26 -30.95
N SER A 3 -6.76 21.11 -31.54
CA SER A 3 -7.98 20.78 -30.83
C SER A 3 -7.78 19.42 -30.16
N SER A 4 -7.56 19.40 -28.85
CA SER A 4 -7.67 18.18 -28.07
C SER A 4 -9.15 17.74 -28.15
N SER A 5 -9.44 16.76 -28.98
CA SER A 5 -10.75 16.11 -28.98
C SER A 5 -10.94 15.50 -27.58
N SER A 6 -11.87 16.02 -26.80
CA SER A 6 -12.25 15.42 -25.52
C SER A 6 -12.75 14.00 -25.78
N ILE A 7 -12.11 13.02 -25.12
CA ILE A 7 -12.57 11.62 -25.16
C ILE A 7 -13.95 11.60 -24.50
N SER A 8 -14.95 10.99 -25.14
CA SER A 8 -16.27 10.78 -24.52
C SER A 8 -16.36 9.34 -23.99
N SER A 9 -17.14 9.13 -22.93
CA SER A 9 -17.36 7.78 -22.38
C SER A 9 -17.90 6.78 -23.40
N GLN A 10 -18.63 7.27 -24.40
CA GLN A 10 -19.17 6.44 -25.51
C GLN A 10 -18.09 5.89 -26.45
N SER A 11 -16.91 6.51 -26.49
CA SER A 11 -15.78 6.06 -27.31
C SER A 11 -14.83 5.10 -26.57
N CYS A 12 -15.01 4.90 -25.26
CA CYS A 12 -14.15 4.03 -24.46
C CYS A 12 -14.49 2.56 -24.70
N THR A 13 -13.56 1.82 -25.33
CA THR A 13 -13.76 0.41 -25.68
C THR A 13 -12.95 -0.56 -24.83
N ASN A 14 -11.89 -0.08 -24.17
CA ASN A 14 -10.99 -0.86 -23.33
C ASN A 14 -10.61 -0.11 -22.06
N LEU A 15 -9.90 -0.76 -21.16
CA LEU A 15 -9.51 -0.19 -19.86
C LEU A 15 -8.65 1.08 -20.02
N HIS A 16 -7.72 1.10 -20.96
CA HIS A 16 -6.85 2.26 -21.22
C HIS A 16 -7.67 3.50 -21.62
N ASP A 17 -8.63 3.35 -22.51
CA ASP A 17 -9.52 4.45 -22.93
C ASP A 17 -10.29 5.02 -21.74
N TRP A 18 -10.85 4.15 -20.90
CA TRP A 18 -11.58 4.55 -19.69
C TRP A 18 -10.72 5.30 -18.70
N LEU A 19 -9.51 4.81 -18.41
CA LEU A 19 -8.59 5.49 -17.49
C LEU A 19 -8.18 6.85 -18.03
N SER A 20 -7.90 6.96 -19.33
CA SER A 20 -7.59 8.21 -20.01
C SER A 20 -8.77 9.20 -19.96
N TYR A 21 -10.01 8.73 -20.18
CA TYR A 21 -11.22 9.54 -20.07
C TYR A 21 -11.40 10.13 -18.66
N ILE A 22 -11.26 9.30 -17.63
CA ILE A 22 -11.42 9.73 -16.25
C ILE A 22 -10.32 10.73 -15.87
N GLU A 23 -9.08 10.47 -16.27
CA GLU A 23 -7.93 11.34 -15.97
C GLU A 23 -8.05 12.71 -16.67
N GLN A 24 -8.55 12.76 -17.88
CA GLN A 24 -8.86 14.03 -18.56
C GLN A 24 -9.97 14.83 -17.87
N SER A 25 -10.96 14.13 -17.32
CA SER A 25 -12.06 14.76 -16.59
C SER A 25 -11.63 15.28 -15.21
N HIS A 26 -10.77 14.53 -14.54
CA HIS A 26 -10.21 14.87 -13.24
C HIS A 26 -8.82 14.24 -13.09
N PRO A 27 -7.74 15.03 -13.23
CA PRO A 27 -6.37 14.55 -13.14
C PRO A 27 -6.11 13.76 -11.85
N ILE A 28 -5.35 12.67 -11.94
CA ILE A 28 -5.06 11.76 -10.82
C ILE A 28 -4.36 12.46 -9.65
N ASP A 29 -3.57 13.50 -9.95
CA ASP A 29 -2.85 14.31 -8.95
C ASP A 29 -3.73 15.34 -8.23
N LYS A 30 -4.94 15.59 -8.72
CA LYS A 30 -5.87 16.53 -8.12
C LYS A 30 -6.67 15.83 -7.03
N ILE A 31 -6.30 16.06 -5.78
CA ILE A 31 -6.98 15.49 -4.61
C ILE A 31 -8.11 16.41 -4.18
N GLU A 32 -9.33 15.88 -4.10
CA GLU A 32 -10.50 16.56 -3.53
C GLU A 32 -11.20 15.60 -2.55
N LEU A 33 -10.97 15.83 -1.25
CA LEU A 33 -11.56 15.01 -0.21
C LEU A 33 -13.03 15.38 0.05
N GLY A 34 -13.86 14.37 0.31
CA GLY A 34 -15.28 14.56 0.66
C GLY A 34 -16.11 13.35 0.31
N LEU A 35 -17.20 13.11 1.04
CA LEU A 35 -18.04 11.92 0.85
C LEU A 35 -19.33 12.18 0.09
N SER A 36 -19.78 13.44 -0.03
CA SER A 36 -21.12 13.76 -0.57
C SER A 36 -21.33 13.26 -2.01
N ARG A 37 -20.35 13.47 -2.89
CA ARG A 37 -20.41 13.03 -4.30
C ARG A 37 -20.43 11.52 -4.40
N VAL A 38 -19.47 10.86 -3.75
CA VAL A 38 -19.33 9.41 -3.82
C VAL A 38 -20.51 8.70 -3.17
N GLN A 39 -21.05 9.20 -2.04
CA GLN A 39 -22.24 8.68 -1.40
C GLN A 39 -23.50 8.82 -2.29
N LEU A 40 -23.66 9.98 -2.96
CA LEU A 40 -24.77 10.21 -3.87
C LEU A 40 -24.79 9.20 -5.02
N VAL A 41 -23.63 8.98 -5.65
CA VAL A 41 -23.52 8.01 -6.77
C VAL A 41 -23.63 6.57 -6.26
N ALA A 42 -22.99 6.24 -5.16
CA ALA A 42 -23.10 4.92 -4.54
C ALA A 42 -24.54 4.54 -4.17
N ALA A 43 -25.32 5.48 -3.64
CA ALA A 43 -26.71 5.25 -3.26
C ALA A 43 -27.59 4.86 -4.46
N ARG A 44 -27.35 5.40 -5.66
CA ARG A 44 -28.12 5.07 -6.87
C ARG A 44 -27.97 3.61 -7.31
N GLY A 45 -26.83 2.97 -6.99
CA GLY A 45 -26.55 1.57 -7.31
C GLY A 45 -26.39 0.68 -6.08
N ASP A 46 -26.61 1.21 -4.88
CA ASP A 46 -26.35 0.51 -3.60
C ASP A 46 -24.92 -0.08 -3.54
N LEU A 47 -23.93 0.69 -4.04
CA LEU A 47 -22.55 0.23 -4.19
C LEU A 47 -21.78 0.15 -2.85
N ALA A 48 -22.25 0.81 -1.81
CA ALA A 48 -21.65 0.75 -0.48
C ALA A 48 -21.99 -0.55 0.28
N ASN A 49 -22.98 -1.30 -0.20
CA ASN A 49 -23.42 -2.55 0.41
C ASN A 49 -22.67 -3.75 -0.20
N LEU A 50 -21.43 -3.93 0.24
CA LEU A 50 -20.57 -5.02 -0.20
C LEU A 50 -20.95 -6.36 0.45
N PRO A 51 -20.74 -7.51 -0.23
CA PRO A 51 -21.04 -8.84 0.33
C PRO A 51 -20.04 -9.25 1.43
N GLY A 52 -20.39 -10.30 2.16
CA GLY A 52 -19.54 -10.95 3.14
C GLY A 52 -19.07 -10.05 4.28
N LYS A 53 -17.97 -10.45 4.94
CA LYS A 53 -17.32 -9.68 6.00
C LYS A 53 -16.48 -8.56 5.41
N LYS A 54 -16.67 -7.34 5.89
CA LYS A 54 -16.01 -6.14 5.39
C LYS A 54 -14.91 -5.68 6.36
N VAL A 55 -13.69 -5.62 5.86
CA VAL A 55 -12.51 -5.08 6.57
C VAL A 55 -12.11 -3.76 5.92
N LEU A 56 -12.10 -2.67 6.67
CA LEU A 56 -11.64 -1.36 6.19
C LEU A 56 -10.31 -1.01 6.86
N ILE A 57 -9.27 -0.76 6.05
CA ILE A 57 -7.89 -0.60 6.52
C ILE A 57 -7.39 0.80 6.23
N ALA A 58 -7.06 1.57 7.28
CA ALA A 58 -6.33 2.83 7.21
C ALA A 58 -4.94 2.69 7.85
N GLY A 59 -4.10 3.68 7.62
CA GLY A 59 -2.75 3.75 8.19
C GLY A 59 -1.82 4.57 7.31
N THR A 60 -0.64 4.90 7.81
CA THR A 60 0.41 5.52 7.01
C THR A 60 1.13 4.44 6.20
N ASN A 61 1.74 3.47 6.85
CA ASN A 61 2.43 2.35 6.23
C ASN A 61 1.75 1.03 6.56
N GLY A 62 1.96 -0.01 5.73
CA GLY A 62 1.54 -1.38 6.02
C GLY A 62 0.12 -1.76 5.62
N LYS A 63 -0.70 -0.84 5.09
CA LYS A 63 -2.08 -1.12 4.65
C LYS A 63 -2.15 -2.27 3.64
N GLY A 64 -1.45 -2.15 2.51
CA GLY A 64 -1.42 -3.19 1.47
C GLY A 64 -0.82 -4.51 1.97
N THR A 65 0.19 -4.48 2.86
CA THR A 65 0.73 -5.68 3.50
C THR A 65 -0.30 -6.38 4.37
N THR A 66 -1.03 -5.62 5.20
CA THR A 66 -2.12 -6.15 6.02
C THR A 66 -3.24 -6.71 5.16
N ALA A 67 -3.65 -5.99 4.10
CA ALA A 67 -4.66 -6.46 3.15
C ALA A 67 -4.24 -7.79 2.49
N ARG A 68 -3.00 -7.88 2.02
CA ARG A 68 -2.46 -9.10 1.41
C ARG A 68 -2.38 -10.27 2.39
N THR A 69 -1.96 -10.03 3.63
CA THR A 69 -1.90 -11.06 4.66
C THR A 69 -3.30 -11.59 4.97
N LEU A 70 -4.29 -10.71 5.12
CA LEU A 70 -5.68 -11.10 5.32
C LEU A 70 -6.22 -11.91 4.14
N GLU A 71 -5.98 -11.48 2.90
CA GLU A 71 -6.37 -12.19 1.68
C GLU A 71 -5.86 -13.63 1.71
N GLN A 72 -4.54 -13.81 1.90
CA GLN A 72 -3.92 -15.13 1.84
C GLN A 72 -4.40 -16.06 2.96
N LEU A 73 -4.60 -15.54 4.17
CA LEU A 73 -5.10 -16.30 5.32
C LEU A 73 -6.56 -16.75 5.14
N LEU A 74 -7.39 -15.91 4.53
CA LEU A 74 -8.79 -16.25 4.25
C LEU A 74 -8.88 -17.27 3.10
N LEU A 75 -8.11 -17.07 2.02
CA LEU A 75 -8.05 -18.01 0.89
C LEU A 75 -7.54 -19.39 1.34
N ALA A 76 -6.56 -19.45 2.24
CA ALA A 76 -6.05 -20.72 2.78
C ALA A 76 -7.11 -21.49 3.56
N GLN A 77 -8.15 -20.83 4.05
CA GLN A 77 -9.32 -21.46 4.69
C GLN A 77 -10.41 -21.87 3.70
N GLY A 78 -10.22 -21.64 2.40
CA GLY A 78 -11.20 -21.91 1.35
C GLY A 78 -12.29 -20.86 1.22
N LEU A 79 -12.12 -19.69 1.84
CA LEU A 79 -13.05 -18.57 1.71
C LEU A 79 -12.78 -17.78 0.43
N SER A 80 -13.82 -17.25 -0.19
CA SER A 80 -13.73 -16.35 -1.34
C SER A 80 -13.52 -14.91 -0.88
N VAL A 81 -12.60 -14.18 -1.53
CA VAL A 81 -12.14 -12.87 -1.05
C VAL A 81 -12.06 -11.87 -2.20
N ALA A 82 -12.56 -10.66 -1.98
CA ALA A 82 -12.30 -9.50 -2.83
C ALA A 82 -11.43 -8.50 -2.08
N VAL A 83 -10.41 -7.94 -2.76
CA VAL A 83 -9.46 -6.99 -2.16
C VAL A 83 -9.34 -5.76 -3.04
N TYR A 84 -9.59 -4.57 -2.49
CA TYR A 84 -9.32 -3.30 -3.14
C TYR A 84 -8.16 -2.58 -2.44
N THR A 85 -7.11 -2.26 -3.19
CA THR A 85 -5.89 -1.60 -2.69
C THR A 85 -5.42 -0.49 -3.64
N SER A 86 -4.61 0.45 -3.14
CA SER A 86 -3.98 1.51 -3.93
C SER A 86 -2.69 2.03 -3.29
N PRO A 87 -1.73 2.52 -4.12
CA PRO A 87 -1.69 2.46 -5.59
C PRO A 87 -1.35 1.06 -6.12
N HIS A 88 -1.40 0.86 -7.43
CA HIS A 88 -0.83 -0.31 -8.10
C HIS A 88 0.69 -0.13 -8.31
N LEU A 89 1.38 -1.21 -8.59
CA LEU A 89 2.81 -1.20 -8.86
C LEU A 89 3.09 -1.20 -10.38
N LEU A 90 2.56 -2.15 -11.14
CA LEU A 90 2.76 -2.28 -12.59
C LEU A 90 1.48 -2.04 -13.39
N LYS A 91 0.39 -2.70 -13.01
CA LYS A 91 -0.86 -2.68 -13.77
C LYS A 91 -2.01 -2.17 -12.93
N PHE A 92 -2.88 -1.38 -13.53
CA PHE A 92 -4.08 -0.87 -12.87
C PHE A 92 -4.94 -2.00 -12.25
N ASN A 93 -4.94 -3.17 -12.90
CA ASN A 93 -5.67 -4.38 -12.47
C ASN A 93 -5.35 -4.80 -11.04
N GLU A 94 -4.11 -4.61 -10.57
CA GLU A 94 -3.66 -4.92 -9.21
C GLU A 94 -4.51 -4.27 -8.11
N ARG A 95 -5.20 -3.14 -8.45
CA ARG A 95 -6.04 -2.41 -7.50
C ARG A 95 -7.26 -3.20 -7.03
N LEU A 96 -7.71 -4.16 -7.82
CA LEU A 96 -8.83 -5.05 -7.45
C LEU A 96 -8.45 -6.50 -7.72
N ARG A 97 -8.55 -7.31 -6.69
CA ARG A 97 -8.27 -8.74 -6.75
C ARG A 97 -9.49 -9.52 -6.33
N LEU A 98 -9.75 -10.63 -7.02
CA LEU A 98 -10.77 -11.61 -6.67
C LEU A 98 -10.10 -12.97 -6.52
N ASN A 99 -10.28 -13.58 -5.36
CA ASN A 99 -9.78 -14.93 -5.05
C ASN A 99 -8.27 -15.11 -5.35
N GLY A 100 -7.47 -14.10 -5.01
CA GLY A 100 -6.01 -14.16 -5.16
C GLY A 100 -5.47 -13.75 -6.52
N ALA A 101 -6.32 -13.42 -7.50
CA ALA A 101 -5.92 -12.98 -8.82
C ALA A 101 -6.39 -11.54 -9.11
N ASP A 102 -5.62 -10.80 -9.89
CA ASP A 102 -6.01 -9.48 -10.37
C ASP A 102 -7.20 -9.64 -11.34
N VAL A 103 -8.18 -8.72 -11.26
CA VAL A 103 -9.34 -8.79 -12.16
C VAL A 103 -8.94 -8.42 -13.58
N SER A 104 -9.67 -8.96 -14.55
CA SER A 104 -9.46 -8.68 -15.97
C SER A 104 -9.84 -7.24 -16.34
N ASP A 105 -9.32 -6.76 -17.48
CA ASP A 105 -9.72 -5.49 -18.07
C ASP A 105 -11.23 -5.40 -18.26
N ASP A 106 -11.87 -6.49 -18.70
CA ASP A 106 -13.32 -6.53 -18.95
C ASP A 106 -14.13 -6.27 -17.66
N LEU A 107 -13.70 -6.82 -16.51
CA LEU A 107 -14.37 -6.57 -15.24
C LEU A 107 -14.20 -5.13 -14.79
N TRP A 108 -13.01 -4.54 -14.98
CA TRP A 108 -12.81 -3.12 -14.73
C TRP A 108 -13.66 -2.25 -15.63
N VAL A 109 -13.67 -2.51 -16.96
CA VAL A 109 -14.49 -1.79 -17.92
C VAL A 109 -15.97 -1.86 -17.55
N HIS A 110 -16.46 -3.05 -17.18
CA HIS A 110 -17.84 -3.21 -16.69
C HIS A 110 -18.11 -2.34 -15.46
N GLY A 111 -17.24 -2.36 -14.45
CA GLY A 111 -17.38 -1.53 -13.24
C GLY A 111 -17.42 -0.03 -13.58
N LEU A 112 -16.52 0.42 -14.46
CA LEU A 112 -16.45 1.81 -14.92
C LEU A 112 -17.71 2.24 -15.68
N GLN A 113 -18.26 1.38 -16.54
CA GLN A 113 -19.52 1.61 -17.24
C GLN A 113 -20.70 1.76 -16.28
N VAL A 114 -20.77 0.91 -15.25
CA VAL A 114 -21.79 0.99 -14.20
C VAL A 114 -21.73 2.35 -13.50
N VAL A 115 -20.54 2.79 -13.11
CA VAL A 115 -20.36 4.09 -12.43
C VAL A 115 -20.72 5.25 -13.35
N GLU A 116 -20.33 5.20 -14.64
CA GLU A 116 -20.69 6.24 -15.63
C GLU A 116 -22.21 6.43 -15.74
N GLN A 117 -22.95 5.32 -15.77
CA GLN A 117 -24.42 5.36 -15.79
C GLN A 117 -25.00 5.94 -14.49
N LEU A 118 -24.44 5.52 -13.33
CA LEU A 118 -24.94 5.92 -12.02
C LEU A 118 -24.57 7.36 -11.67
N ARG A 119 -23.41 7.87 -12.10
CA ARG A 119 -23.00 9.23 -11.74
C ARG A 119 -23.86 10.30 -12.42
N GLN A 120 -24.41 10.04 -13.61
CA GLN A 120 -25.14 11.05 -14.40
C GLN A 120 -24.24 12.29 -14.56
N ASP A 121 -24.69 13.46 -14.11
CA ASP A 121 -23.95 14.73 -14.14
C ASP A 121 -23.09 14.99 -12.87
N THR A 122 -23.06 14.04 -11.92
CA THR A 122 -22.27 14.19 -10.70
C THR A 122 -20.78 14.08 -11.03
N PRO A 123 -19.97 15.12 -10.78
CA PRO A 123 -18.53 15.05 -10.99
C PRO A 123 -17.90 14.13 -9.95
N LEU A 124 -17.03 13.23 -10.38
CA LEU A 124 -16.24 12.36 -9.49
C LEU A 124 -14.76 12.60 -9.75
N THR A 125 -13.97 12.57 -8.68
CA THR A 125 -12.51 12.51 -8.82
C THR A 125 -12.08 11.18 -9.42
N TYR A 126 -10.86 11.11 -9.94
CA TYR A 126 -10.27 9.86 -10.44
C TYR A 126 -10.39 8.72 -9.40
N PHE A 127 -10.04 9.02 -8.14
CA PHE A 127 -10.08 8.02 -7.08
C PHE A 127 -11.51 7.62 -6.69
N GLU A 128 -12.44 8.57 -6.60
CA GLU A 128 -13.86 8.28 -6.34
C GLU A 128 -14.47 7.39 -7.42
N PHE A 129 -14.18 7.70 -8.69
CA PHE A 129 -14.69 6.94 -9.83
C PHE A 129 -14.18 5.49 -9.80
N THR A 130 -12.87 5.32 -9.66
CA THR A 130 -12.23 3.98 -9.64
C THR A 130 -12.61 3.18 -8.40
N THR A 131 -12.81 3.81 -7.24
CA THR A 131 -13.30 3.17 -6.02
C THR A 131 -14.71 2.62 -6.22
N LEU A 132 -15.62 3.43 -6.77
CA LEU A 132 -16.99 2.99 -7.03
C LEU A 132 -17.05 1.87 -8.09
N ALA A 133 -16.17 1.93 -9.11
CA ALA A 133 -16.06 0.85 -10.11
C ALA A 133 -15.61 -0.47 -9.47
N ALA A 134 -14.61 -0.42 -8.57
CA ALA A 134 -14.21 -1.58 -7.79
C ALA A 134 -15.37 -2.12 -6.94
N PHE A 135 -16.12 -1.25 -6.27
CA PHE A 135 -17.27 -1.66 -5.46
C PHE A 135 -18.39 -2.27 -6.30
N ALA A 136 -18.63 -1.78 -7.52
CA ALA A 136 -19.59 -2.39 -8.45
C ALA A 136 -19.18 -3.84 -8.79
N VAL A 137 -17.90 -4.08 -9.06
CA VAL A 137 -17.39 -5.45 -9.31
C VAL A 137 -17.46 -6.30 -8.04
N MET A 138 -16.99 -5.81 -6.90
CA MET A 138 -17.01 -6.55 -5.62
C MET A 138 -18.43 -6.95 -5.21
N LYS A 139 -19.42 -6.06 -5.43
CA LYS A 139 -20.83 -6.33 -5.12
C LYS A 139 -21.37 -7.52 -5.88
N THR A 140 -20.99 -7.69 -7.15
CA THR A 140 -21.47 -8.80 -7.98
C THR A 140 -20.70 -10.10 -7.74
N ALA A 141 -19.50 -10.04 -7.16
CA ALA A 141 -18.63 -11.18 -6.95
C ALA A 141 -19.13 -12.19 -5.89
N GLN A 142 -20.08 -11.78 -5.01
CA GLN A 142 -20.68 -12.63 -3.97
C GLN A 142 -19.66 -13.38 -3.13
N VAL A 143 -18.62 -12.67 -2.66
CA VAL A 143 -17.52 -13.24 -1.87
C VAL A 143 -17.84 -13.30 -0.37
N ASP A 144 -17.09 -14.15 0.37
CA ASP A 144 -17.22 -14.30 1.83
C ASP A 144 -16.60 -13.12 2.59
N ALA A 145 -15.60 -12.45 2.00
CA ALA A 145 -14.96 -11.29 2.60
C ALA A 145 -14.55 -10.23 1.59
N CYS A 146 -14.72 -8.96 1.95
CA CYS A 146 -14.25 -7.78 1.24
C CYS A 146 -13.22 -7.05 2.09
N ILE A 147 -12.00 -6.89 1.60
CA ILE A 147 -10.91 -6.15 2.22
C ILE A 147 -10.70 -4.87 1.43
N VAL A 148 -10.83 -3.72 2.09
CA VAL A 148 -10.77 -2.41 1.43
C VAL A 148 -9.70 -1.55 2.08
N GLU A 149 -8.72 -1.14 1.29
CA GLU A 149 -7.67 -0.22 1.70
C GLU A 149 -8.09 1.22 1.45
N VAL A 150 -7.97 2.08 2.46
CA VAL A 150 -8.13 3.53 2.37
C VAL A 150 -7.02 4.13 1.51
N GLY A 151 -7.37 4.98 0.56
CA GLY A 151 -6.39 5.66 -0.29
C GLY A 151 -5.63 6.75 0.47
N LEU A 152 -6.33 7.67 1.12
CA LEU A 152 -5.74 8.81 1.82
C LEU A 152 -6.53 9.17 3.09
N GLY A 153 -5.81 9.30 4.21
CA GLY A 153 -6.43 9.69 5.48
C GLY A 153 -7.34 8.61 6.04
N GLY A 154 -8.62 8.79 5.96
CA GLY A 154 -9.66 7.86 6.39
C GLY A 154 -11.05 8.51 6.37
N ARG A 155 -11.27 9.51 7.20
CA ARG A 155 -12.58 10.14 7.45
C ARG A 155 -13.32 10.58 6.17
N LEU A 156 -12.60 11.19 5.23
CA LEU A 156 -13.14 11.75 3.98
C LEU A 156 -12.71 10.97 2.74
N ASP A 157 -12.14 9.78 2.92
CA ASP A 157 -11.73 8.93 1.80
C ASP A 157 -12.94 8.24 1.15
N ALA A 158 -12.91 8.11 -0.17
CA ALA A 158 -14.01 7.52 -0.94
C ALA A 158 -14.37 6.10 -0.50
N THR A 159 -13.41 5.34 0.02
CA THR A 159 -13.64 3.98 0.54
C THR A 159 -14.46 3.97 1.83
N ASN A 160 -14.49 5.09 2.57
CA ASN A 160 -15.15 5.18 3.88
C ASN A 160 -16.69 5.28 3.81
N ILE A 161 -17.28 5.05 2.65
CA ILE A 161 -18.74 4.96 2.48
C ILE A 161 -19.32 3.59 2.89
N ILE A 162 -18.48 2.56 3.01
CA ILE A 162 -18.92 1.22 3.44
C ILE A 162 -19.15 1.14 4.94
N SER A 163 -19.92 0.13 5.37
CA SER A 163 -20.10 -0.22 6.78
C SER A 163 -19.24 -1.45 7.08
N PRO A 164 -18.03 -1.31 7.67
CA PRO A 164 -17.15 -2.42 7.95
C PRO A 164 -17.64 -3.27 9.12
N ASP A 165 -17.31 -4.56 9.13
CA ASP A 165 -17.46 -5.46 10.30
C ASP A 165 -16.26 -5.35 11.25
N VAL A 166 -15.12 -4.85 10.76
CA VAL A 166 -13.93 -4.49 11.55
C VAL A 166 -13.17 -3.37 10.85
N SER A 167 -12.69 -2.41 11.62
CA SER A 167 -11.82 -1.32 11.16
C SER A 167 -10.40 -1.55 11.64
N VAL A 168 -9.40 -1.30 10.78
CA VAL A 168 -7.99 -1.52 11.07
C VAL A 168 -7.20 -0.24 10.87
N ILE A 169 -6.37 0.14 11.84
CA ILE A 169 -5.31 1.15 11.68
C ILE A 169 -3.98 0.43 11.82
N THR A 170 -3.15 0.48 10.77
CA THR A 170 -1.85 -0.21 10.75
C THR A 170 -0.79 0.56 11.53
N THR A 171 -0.34 1.71 11.01
CA THR A 171 0.59 2.63 11.68
C THR A 171 0.17 4.07 11.44
N ILE A 172 0.61 4.98 12.30
CA ILE A 172 0.38 6.42 12.16
C ILE A 172 1.71 7.13 12.22
N ASP A 173 2.06 7.83 11.14
CA ASP A 173 3.26 8.66 11.06
C ASP A 173 3.03 9.85 10.14
N LEU A 174 3.99 10.75 10.08
CA LEU A 174 3.93 11.94 9.22
C LEU A 174 4.02 11.51 7.76
N ASP A 175 2.96 11.75 7.03
CA ASP A 175 2.86 11.61 5.58
C ASP A 175 1.67 12.42 5.07
N HIS A 176 1.72 12.85 3.81
CA HIS A 176 0.65 13.65 3.20
C HIS A 176 0.25 14.89 4.03
N GLN A 177 1.24 15.59 4.59
CA GLN A 177 1.03 16.67 5.56
C GLN A 177 0.18 17.81 5.00
N ASP A 178 0.24 18.09 3.71
CA ASP A 178 -0.59 19.11 3.04
C ASP A 178 -2.09 18.84 3.16
N TRP A 179 -2.49 17.57 3.41
CA TRP A 179 -3.89 17.13 3.46
C TRP A 179 -4.35 16.68 4.84
N LEU A 180 -3.45 16.06 5.61
CA LEU A 180 -3.81 15.38 6.85
C LEU A 180 -3.36 16.12 8.10
N GLY A 181 -2.52 17.15 7.96
CA GLY A 181 -1.94 17.89 9.08
C GLY A 181 -0.50 17.51 9.39
N ASN A 182 0.13 18.28 10.27
CA ASN A 182 1.59 18.28 10.50
C ASN A 182 1.99 17.54 11.79
N ASP A 183 1.06 16.81 12.42
CA ASP A 183 1.30 16.07 13.65
C ASP A 183 0.52 14.74 13.66
N ARG A 184 1.01 13.79 14.46
CA ARG A 184 0.44 12.45 14.53
C ARG A 184 -0.95 12.40 15.16
N GLU A 185 -1.30 13.36 16.01
CA GLU A 185 -2.64 13.43 16.63
C GLU A 185 -3.70 13.80 15.59
N THR A 186 -3.40 14.80 14.74
CA THR A 186 -4.29 15.21 13.66
C THR A 186 -4.44 14.11 12.61
N ILE A 187 -3.32 13.51 12.16
CA ILE A 187 -3.32 12.40 11.22
C ILE A 187 -4.05 11.18 11.79
N GLY A 188 -3.85 10.89 13.08
CA GLY A 188 -4.51 9.80 13.78
C GLY A 188 -6.03 9.98 13.83
N ARG A 189 -6.51 11.19 14.11
CA ARG A 189 -7.95 11.52 14.11
C ARG A 189 -8.58 11.32 12.74
N GLU A 190 -7.91 11.75 11.65
CA GLU A 190 -8.38 11.55 10.28
C GLU A 190 -8.48 10.05 9.94
N LYS A 191 -7.48 9.25 10.33
CA LYS A 191 -7.49 7.81 10.11
C LYS A 191 -8.57 7.10 10.95
N ALA A 192 -8.75 7.49 12.20
CA ALA A 192 -9.79 6.96 13.08
C ALA A 192 -11.22 7.27 12.60
N GLY A 193 -11.39 8.16 11.64
CA GLY A 193 -12.68 8.44 10.98
C GLY A 193 -13.28 7.24 10.23
N ILE A 194 -12.55 6.12 10.09
CA ILE A 194 -13.08 4.86 9.57
C ILE A 194 -13.80 4.03 10.66
N PHE A 195 -13.67 4.36 11.93
CA PHE A 195 -14.33 3.61 13.01
C PHE A 195 -15.85 3.76 12.95
N ARG A 196 -16.55 2.77 13.45
CA ARG A 196 -18.01 2.76 13.52
C ARG A 196 -18.46 2.38 14.93
N ARG A 197 -19.60 2.89 15.33
CA ARG A 197 -20.20 2.59 16.65
C ARG A 197 -20.34 1.08 16.86
N ASN A 198 -19.78 0.60 17.98
CA ASN A 198 -19.80 -0.80 18.40
C ASN A 198 -19.14 -1.80 17.43
N VAL A 199 -18.37 -1.31 16.45
CA VAL A 199 -17.57 -2.16 15.53
C VAL A 199 -16.14 -2.27 16.07
N PRO A 200 -15.54 -3.48 16.08
CA PRO A 200 -14.16 -3.65 16.52
C PRO A 200 -13.17 -2.77 15.75
N ALA A 201 -12.26 -2.13 16.48
CA ALA A 201 -11.17 -1.31 15.98
C ALA A 201 -9.82 -1.97 16.34
N ILE A 202 -9.10 -2.47 15.35
CA ILE A 202 -7.80 -3.09 15.51
C ILE A 202 -6.72 -2.05 15.25
N ILE A 203 -5.81 -1.87 16.20
CA ILE A 203 -4.76 -0.84 16.11
C ILE A 203 -3.41 -1.51 16.22
N GLY A 204 -2.65 -1.48 15.11
CA GLY A 204 -1.32 -2.05 14.98
C GLY A 204 -0.18 -1.09 15.32
N ASP A 205 -0.46 0.13 15.78
CA ASP A 205 0.54 1.13 16.14
C ASP A 205 0.96 1.02 17.60
N LEU A 206 2.25 0.75 17.86
CA LEU A 206 2.81 0.63 19.22
C LEU A 206 2.83 1.95 19.99
N SER A 207 2.76 3.07 19.31
CA SER A 207 2.77 4.43 19.88
C SER A 207 1.55 5.22 19.44
N VAL A 208 0.37 4.58 19.45
CA VAL A 208 -0.88 5.15 18.95
C VAL A 208 -1.17 6.53 19.55
N PRO A 209 -1.52 7.55 18.74
CA PRO A 209 -1.96 8.86 19.22
C PRO A 209 -3.23 8.77 20.09
N ASN A 210 -3.32 9.65 21.10
CA ASN A 210 -4.47 9.70 21.99
C ASN A 210 -5.78 10.04 21.25
N SER A 211 -5.70 10.82 20.18
CA SER A 211 -6.84 11.15 19.32
C SER A 211 -7.55 9.93 18.76
N VAL A 212 -6.80 8.86 18.41
CA VAL A 212 -7.37 7.61 17.91
C VAL A 212 -8.18 6.89 18.97
N LEU A 213 -7.62 6.79 20.18
CA LEU A 213 -8.29 6.16 21.32
C LEU A 213 -9.53 6.98 21.76
N ALA A 214 -9.44 8.31 21.69
CA ALA A 214 -10.56 9.19 21.98
C ALA A 214 -11.73 8.98 21.00
N VAL A 215 -11.47 8.90 19.70
CA VAL A 215 -12.50 8.59 18.69
C VAL A 215 -13.12 7.21 18.93
N ALA A 216 -12.31 6.19 19.24
CA ALA A 216 -12.82 4.86 19.54
C ALA A 216 -13.73 4.86 20.78
N ALA A 217 -13.34 5.57 21.84
CA ALA A 217 -14.12 5.70 23.08
C ALA A 217 -15.44 6.45 22.85
N GLU A 218 -15.43 7.55 22.07
CA GLU A 218 -16.62 8.31 21.71
C GLU A 218 -17.65 7.46 20.94
N LEU A 219 -17.17 6.58 20.07
CA LEU A 219 -17.99 5.65 19.28
C LEU A 219 -18.36 4.37 20.05
N GLY A 220 -17.76 4.11 21.22
CA GLY A 220 -17.91 2.83 21.91
C GLY A 220 -17.37 1.66 21.11
N SER A 221 -16.38 1.88 20.24
CA SER A 221 -15.75 0.83 19.43
C SER A 221 -14.87 -0.05 20.32
N PRO A 222 -15.05 -1.39 20.35
CA PRO A 222 -14.15 -2.29 21.06
C PRO A 222 -12.75 -2.22 20.45
N VAL A 223 -11.75 -1.76 21.22
CA VAL A 223 -10.37 -1.59 20.77
C VAL A 223 -9.54 -2.83 21.06
N SER A 224 -8.83 -3.34 20.04
CA SER A 224 -7.75 -4.30 20.19
C SER A 224 -6.43 -3.65 19.74
N LEU A 225 -5.59 -3.31 20.73
CA LEU A 225 -4.35 -2.53 20.55
C LEU A 225 -3.13 -3.43 20.70
N VAL A 226 -2.19 -3.32 19.78
CA VAL A 226 -0.87 -3.97 19.87
C VAL A 226 -0.13 -3.50 21.12
N GLY A 227 0.55 -4.44 21.81
CA GLY A 227 1.26 -4.15 23.06
C GLY A 227 0.37 -4.08 24.32
N ARG A 228 -0.97 -4.12 24.15
CA ARG A 228 -1.94 -4.15 25.25
C ARG A 228 -2.85 -5.39 25.18
N ASP A 229 -3.55 -5.58 24.06
CA ASP A 229 -4.57 -6.63 23.87
C ASP A 229 -4.07 -7.79 23.00
N PHE A 230 -3.10 -7.52 22.15
CA PHE A 230 -2.35 -8.54 21.44
C PHE A 230 -0.86 -8.18 21.36
N HIS A 231 -0.02 -9.20 21.35
CA HIS A 231 1.44 -9.08 21.38
C HIS A 231 2.06 -10.00 20.36
N TYR A 232 3.26 -9.65 19.91
CA TYR A 232 4.11 -10.54 19.14
C TYR A 232 5.54 -10.46 19.67
N HIS A 233 6.23 -11.57 19.65
CA HIS A 233 7.59 -11.68 20.16
C HIS A 233 8.45 -12.60 19.28
N THR A 234 9.69 -12.20 19.03
CA THR A 234 10.66 -12.97 18.25
C THR A 234 11.48 -13.87 19.16
N GLU A 235 11.64 -15.13 18.77
CA GLU A 235 12.46 -16.14 19.44
C GLU A 235 13.43 -16.75 18.43
N GLN A 236 14.70 -16.33 18.43
CA GLN A 236 15.73 -16.80 17.48
C GLN A 236 15.20 -16.79 16.02
N ASP A 237 14.92 -17.96 15.45
CA ASP A 237 14.52 -18.15 14.05
C ASP A 237 13.00 -18.19 13.83
N ASN A 238 12.21 -17.98 14.85
CA ASN A 238 10.76 -17.98 14.80
C ASN A 238 10.15 -16.88 15.68
N TRP A 239 8.82 -16.75 15.62
CA TRP A 239 8.10 -15.80 16.43
C TRP A 239 6.78 -16.39 16.94
N GLN A 240 6.16 -15.70 17.88
CA GLN A 240 4.88 -16.05 18.47
C GLN A 240 3.95 -14.83 18.47
N TRP A 241 2.65 -15.11 18.35
CA TRP A 241 1.59 -14.14 18.51
C TRP A 241 0.65 -14.53 19.65
N ARG A 242 0.24 -13.58 20.47
CA ARG A 242 -0.60 -13.79 21.64
C ARG A 242 -1.68 -12.75 21.76
N ALA A 243 -2.92 -13.22 21.98
CA ALA A 243 -4.11 -12.48 22.39
C ALA A 243 -4.93 -13.41 23.30
N GLN A 244 -6.27 -13.43 23.17
CA GLN A 244 -7.10 -14.50 23.76
C GLN A 244 -6.76 -15.88 23.20
N GLN A 245 -6.28 -15.94 21.96
CA GLN A 245 -5.70 -17.11 21.31
C GLN A 245 -4.20 -16.93 21.17
N GLN A 246 -3.46 -18.03 20.93
CA GLN A 246 -2.01 -17.96 20.71
C GLN A 246 -1.60 -18.80 19.51
N LEU A 247 -0.55 -18.33 18.82
CA LEU A 247 0.13 -19.00 17.73
C LEU A 247 1.62 -18.97 18.02
N ASP A 248 2.19 -20.14 18.30
CA ASP A 248 3.60 -20.31 18.69
C ASP A 248 4.43 -20.86 17.52
N ALA A 249 5.75 -20.66 17.59
CA ALA A 249 6.73 -21.16 16.64
C ALA A 249 6.33 -20.91 15.18
N LEU A 250 6.02 -19.65 14.86
CA LEU A 250 5.70 -19.22 13.50
C LEU A 250 6.99 -18.91 12.73
N PRO A 251 7.07 -19.24 11.42
CA PRO A 251 8.22 -18.86 10.60
C PRO A 251 8.29 -17.34 10.46
N MET A 252 9.51 -16.79 10.36
CA MET A 252 9.71 -15.36 10.14
C MET A 252 9.09 -14.94 8.81
N PRO A 253 8.18 -13.94 8.81
CA PRO A 253 7.55 -13.50 7.58
C PRO A 253 8.50 -12.65 6.74
N MET A 254 8.36 -12.71 5.42
CA MET A 254 9.07 -11.84 4.46
C MET A 254 8.53 -10.39 4.43
N VAL A 255 7.48 -10.10 5.18
CA VAL A 255 6.82 -8.80 5.29
C VAL A 255 6.85 -8.32 6.75
N PRO A 256 6.61 -7.03 7.06
CA PRO A 256 6.66 -6.54 8.42
C PRO A 256 5.77 -7.36 9.38
N MET A 257 6.40 -7.95 10.40
CA MET A 257 5.75 -8.83 11.39
C MET A 257 4.58 -8.12 12.09
N GLN A 258 4.71 -6.83 12.38
CA GLN A 258 3.65 -6.01 12.97
C GLN A 258 2.36 -6.05 12.15
N ASN A 259 2.45 -6.04 10.80
CA ASN A 259 1.29 -6.08 9.93
C ASN A 259 0.66 -7.49 9.92
N VAL A 260 1.47 -8.54 10.00
CA VAL A 260 0.99 -9.91 10.15
C VAL A 260 0.28 -10.08 11.48
N ALA A 261 0.86 -9.60 12.58
CA ALA A 261 0.26 -9.64 13.91
C ALA A 261 -1.07 -8.88 13.97
N THR A 262 -1.14 -7.72 13.30
CA THR A 262 -2.38 -6.93 13.17
C THR A 262 -3.44 -7.68 12.35
N SER A 263 -3.04 -8.41 11.30
CA SER A 263 -3.94 -9.26 10.52
C SER A 263 -4.51 -10.41 11.36
N PHE A 264 -3.71 -11.04 12.21
CA PHE A 264 -4.21 -12.07 13.12
C PHE A 264 -5.23 -11.52 14.12
N ALA A 265 -4.96 -10.35 14.70
CA ALA A 265 -5.90 -9.68 15.59
C ALA A 265 -7.23 -9.33 14.86
N THR A 266 -7.13 -8.91 13.58
CA THR A 266 -8.30 -8.63 12.72
C THR A 266 -9.14 -9.89 12.50
N LEU A 267 -8.49 -11.00 12.13
CA LEU A 267 -9.19 -12.27 11.91
C LEU A 267 -9.75 -12.86 13.21
N ALA A 268 -9.04 -12.71 14.33
CA ALA A 268 -9.55 -13.12 15.65
C ALA A 268 -10.83 -12.35 16.02
N ALA A 269 -10.87 -11.03 15.78
CA ALA A 269 -12.05 -10.21 16.02
C ALA A 269 -13.25 -10.59 15.13
N LEU A 270 -13.01 -11.14 13.95
CA LEU A 270 -14.03 -11.67 13.05
C LEU A 270 -14.41 -13.13 13.33
N GLY A 271 -13.73 -13.82 14.25
CA GLY A 271 -13.88 -15.26 14.47
C GLY A 271 -13.34 -16.13 13.33
N LEU A 272 -12.40 -15.60 12.54
CA LEU A 272 -11.83 -16.21 11.33
C LEU A 272 -10.31 -16.46 11.43
N LEU A 273 -9.72 -16.45 12.64
CA LEU A 273 -8.29 -16.74 12.80
C LEU A 273 -8.02 -18.22 12.41
N PRO A 274 -7.17 -18.48 11.38
CA PRO A 274 -6.93 -19.84 10.93
C PRO A 274 -6.08 -20.65 11.94
N SER A 275 -6.12 -21.98 11.80
CA SER A 275 -5.26 -22.87 12.57
C SER A 275 -3.77 -22.62 12.27
N ARG A 276 -2.90 -22.89 13.25
CA ARG A 276 -1.44 -22.72 13.11
C ARG A 276 -0.86 -23.37 11.83
N PRO A 277 -1.23 -24.60 11.43
CA PRO A 277 -0.68 -25.21 10.19
C PRO A 277 -0.97 -24.38 8.93
N LEU A 278 -2.18 -23.80 8.81
CA LEU A 278 -2.53 -22.94 7.70
C LEU A 278 -1.74 -21.61 7.74
N VAL A 279 -1.60 -21.01 8.94
CA VAL A 279 -0.77 -19.81 9.12
C VAL A 279 0.67 -20.06 8.69
N VAL A 280 1.29 -21.17 9.15
CA VAL A 280 2.67 -21.52 8.78
C VAL A 280 2.82 -21.67 7.27
N LYS A 281 1.88 -22.35 6.61
CA LYS A 281 1.89 -22.50 5.15
C LYS A 281 1.85 -21.13 4.47
N VAL A 282 0.91 -20.26 4.86
CA VAL A 282 0.77 -18.91 4.27
C VAL A 282 2.02 -18.08 4.47
N LEU A 283 2.60 -18.06 5.67
CA LEU A 283 3.79 -17.26 5.95
C LEU A 283 5.04 -17.72 5.17
N ASN A 284 5.18 -19.01 4.88
CA ASN A 284 6.27 -19.53 4.07
C ASN A 284 6.12 -19.18 2.57
N ASP A 285 4.88 -19.13 2.07
CA ASP A 285 4.59 -18.96 0.65
C ASP A 285 4.31 -17.48 0.28
N MET A 286 4.03 -16.63 1.28
CA MET A 286 3.57 -15.27 1.06
C MET A 286 4.68 -14.37 0.54
N THR A 287 4.44 -13.79 -0.63
CA THR A 287 5.25 -12.71 -1.21
C THR A 287 4.37 -11.51 -1.53
N LEU A 288 4.96 -10.32 -1.50
CA LEU A 288 4.28 -9.09 -1.87
C LEU A 288 5.19 -8.29 -2.81
N PRO A 289 4.78 -8.07 -4.07
CA PRO A 289 5.58 -7.30 -5.02
C PRO A 289 5.94 -5.91 -4.45
N GLY A 290 7.20 -5.51 -4.66
CA GLY A 290 7.72 -4.24 -4.17
C GLY A 290 7.87 -4.13 -2.64
N ARG A 291 7.87 -5.24 -1.90
CA ARG A 291 8.14 -5.27 -0.45
C ARG A 291 9.21 -6.31 -0.17
N MET A 292 10.41 -5.85 0.23
CA MET A 292 11.57 -6.72 0.45
C MET A 292 11.73 -7.77 -0.68
N GLN A 293 11.42 -7.38 -1.91
CA GLN A 293 11.39 -8.28 -3.06
C GLN A 293 12.78 -8.46 -3.64
N TRP A 294 13.26 -9.68 -3.65
CA TRP A 294 14.49 -10.06 -4.34
C TRP A 294 14.22 -10.26 -5.83
N LEU A 295 14.91 -9.51 -6.70
CA LEU A 295 14.93 -9.78 -8.13
C LEU A 295 15.98 -10.84 -8.48
N SER A 296 17.12 -10.78 -7.82
CA SER A 296 18.24 -11.69 -8.00
C SER A 296 19.01 -11.85 -6.70
N GLN A 297 19.61 -13.01 -6.50
CA GLN A 297 20.52 -13.30 -5.40
C GLN A 297 21.99 -13.13 -5.81
N THR A 298 22.28 -13.21 -7.12
CA THR A 298 23.66 -13.10 -7.67
C THR A 298 23.60 -12.50 -9.08
N PRO A 299 23.97 -11.22 -9.26
CA PRO A 299 24.22 -10.21 -8.21
C PRO A 299 22.97 -9.93 -7.38
N ALA A 300 23.16 -9.52 -6.12
CA ALA A 300 22.05 -9.31 -5.21
C ALA A 300 21.30 -8.00 -5.50
N ILE A 301 20.00 -8.08 -5.81
CA ILE A 301 19.14 -6.93 -6.13
C ILE A 301 17.86 -7.05 -5.31
N LEU A 302 17.63 -6.06 -4.44
CA LEU A 302 16.49 -5.98 -3.52
C LEU A 302 15.64 -4.74 -3.85
N LEU A 303 14.33 -4.91 -3.97
CA LEU A 303 13.35 -3.84 -4.19
C LEU A 303 12.47 -3.61 -2.95
N ASP A 304 12.18 -2.35 -2.66
CA ASP A 304 11.12 -1.97 -1.71
C ASP A 304 10.52 -0.61 -2.07
N VAL A 305 9.21 -0.45 -1.93
CA VAL A 305 8.51 0.82 -2.20
C VAL A 305 8.53 1.79 -1.00
N ALA A 306 9.41 1.61 -0.04
CA ALA A 306 9.61 2.55 1.06
C ALA A 306 9.84 3.97 0.51
N HIS A 307 9.10 4.97 1.05
CA HIS A 307 9.09 6.32 0.48
C HIS A 307 8.86 7.43 1.53
N ASN A 308 8.91 7.09 2.80
CA ASN A 308 8.84 8.02 3.92
C ASN A 308 9.78 7.58 5.06
N PRO A 309 10.07 8.42 6.06
CA PRO A 309 11.07 8.12 7.10
C PRO A 309 10.83 6.79 7.82
N GLN A 310 9.58 6.47 8.19
CA GLN A 310 9.24 5.25 8.92
C GLN A 310 9.51 4.00 8.08
N SER A 311 9.02 3.97 6.82
CA SER A 311 9.22 2.82 5.94
C SER A 311 10.70 2.66 5.54
N ALA A 312 11.42 3.77 5.32
CA ALA A 312 12.84 3.75 5.02
C ALA A 312 13.68 3.23 6.22
N ALA A 313 13.34 3.66 7.44
CA ALA A 313 14.00 3.16 8.65
C ALA A 313 13.76 1.65 8.84
N TYR A 314 12.54 1.17 8.60
CA TYR A 314 12.25 -0.25 8.63
C TYR A 314 13.08 -1.02 7.58
N LEU A 315 13.08 -0.58 6.32
CA LEU A 315 13.87 -1.20 5.26
C LEU A 315 15.36 -1.20 5.60
N ALA A 316 15.90 -0.08 6.10
CA ALA A 316 17.30 0.02 6.52
C ALA A 316 17.62 -0.99 7.64
N SER A 317 16.72 -1.18 8.62
CA SER A 317 16.91 -2.17 9.67
C SER A 317 16.98 -3.60 9.13
N GLN A 318 16.17 -3.93 8.12
CA GLN A 318 16.23 -5.24 7.47
C GLN A 318 17.51 -5.42 6.64
N VAL A 319 17.89 -4.39 5.86
CA VAL A 319 19.14 -4.42 5.09
C VAL A 319 20.36 -4.54 6.02
N ALA A 320 20.36 -3.91 7.19
CA ALA A 320 21.46 -3.99 8.16
C ALA A 320 21.75 -5.44 8.61
N THR A 321 20.72 -6.29 8.70
CA THR A 321 20.89 -7.71 9.09
C THR A 321 21.65 -8.53 8.05
N ILE A 322 21.62 -8.12 6.79
CA ILE A 322 22.24 -8.84 5.66
C ILE A 322 23.45 -8.13 5.06
N ALA A 323 23.60 -6.83 5.33
CA ALA A 323 24.65 -5.99 4.73
C ALA A 323 26.06 -6.55 4.91
N GLY A 324 26.34 -7.19 6.06
CA GLY A 324 27.62 -7.83 6.34
C GLY A 324 28.00 -8.99 5.42
N ASN A 325 27.04 -9.54 4.66
CA ASN A 325 27.28 -10.60 3.68
C ASN A 325 27.83 -10.07 2.35
N TYR A 326 27.85 -8.75 2.16
CA TYR A 326 28.23 -8.10 0.92
C TYR A 326 29.42 -7.18 1.13
N ARG A 327 30.32 -7.15 0.15
CA ARG A 327 31.48 -6.24 0.12
C ARG A 327 31.05 -4.77 0.01
N LYS A 328 29.95 -4.54 -0.70
CA LYS A 328 29.43 -3.20 -0.98
C LYS A 328 27.92 -3.21 -1.01
N VAL A 329 27.32 -2.23 -0.36
CA VAL A 329 25.90 -1.90 -0.49
C VAL A 329 25.76 -0.60 -1.26
N SER A 330 25.02 -0.60 -2.35
CA SER A 330 24.67 0.59 -3.11
C SER A 330 23.15 0.74 -3.18
N VAL A 331 22.71 1.97 -3.41
CA VAL A 331 21.27 2.31 -3.46
C VAL A 331 20.94 3.02 -4.76
N LEU A 332 19.91 2.56 -5.46
CA LEU A 332 19.23 3.29 -6.53
C LEU A 332 17.98 3.94 -5.93
N ILE A 333 17.92 5.29 -5.98
CA ILE A 333 16.90 6.07 -5.28
C ILE A 333 16.28 7.14 -6.17
N GLY A 334 14.95 7.16 -6.22
CA GLY A 334 14.14 8.23 -6.79
C GLY A 334 12.92 8.48 -5.89
N MET A 335 12.68 9.74 -5.55
CA MET A 335 11.63 10.11 -4.59
C MET A 335 10.71 11.20 -5.15
N LEU A 336 9.54 11.35 -4.54
CA LEU A 336 8.62 12.46 -4.83
C LEU A 336 8.97 13.66 -3.95
N LYS A 337 8.76 14.88 -4.47
CA LYS A 337 9.08 16.16 -3.78
C LYS A 337 8.30 16.39 -2.49
N ASP A 338 7.08 15.84 -2.41
CA ASP A 338 6.19 15.97 -1.26
C ASP A 338 6.57 15.04 -0.09
N LYS A 339 7.67 14.28 -0.23
CA LYS A 339 8.17 13.38 0.81
C LYS A 339 9.36 13.99 1.56
N ASP A 340 9.52 13.60 2.83
CA ASP A 340 10.72 13.97 3.59
C ASP A 340 11.91 13.14 3.13
N ILE A 341 12.57 13.63 2.06
CA ILE A 341 13.70 12.95 1.42
C ILE A 341 14.85 12.81 2.41
N THR A 342 15.19 13.90 3.11
CA THR A 342 16.36 13.93 4.01
C THR A 342 16.25 12.90 5.13
N GLN A 343 15.14 12.84 5.83
CA GLN A 343 14.96 11.87 6.92
C GLN A 343 14.84 10.43 6.38
N SER A 344 14.23 10.23 5.21
CA SER A 344 14.15 8.91 4.58
C SER A 344 15.53 8.35 4.22
N LEU A 345 16.46 9.20 3.75
CA LEU A 345 17.82 8.79 3.39
C LEU A 345 18.73 8.61 4.61
N ALA A 346 18.50 9.36 5.68
CA ALA A 346 19.33 9.34 6.88
C ALA A 346 19.44 7.93 7.50
N ALA A 347 18.36 7.14 7.49
CA ALA A 347 18.35 5.79 8.02
C ALA A 347 19.31 4.82 7.28
N PHE A 348 19.52 5.05 5.99
CA PHE A 348 20.40 4.24 5.15
C PHE A 348 21.86 4.71 5.16
N ALA A 349 22.13 5.95 5.55
CA ALA A 349 23.47 6.56 5.45
C ALA A 349 24.62 5.70 6.01
N PRO A 350 24.46 5.01 7.17
CA PRO A 350 25.52 4.17 7.71
C PRO A 350 25.82 2.89 6.89
N LEU A 351 24.89 2.46 6.04
CA LEU A 351 24.96 1.18 5.32
C LEU A 351 25.50 1.33 3.90
N VAL A 352 25.34 2.52 3.30
CA VAL A 352 25.49 2.73 1.86
C VAL A 352 26.86 3.28 1.52
N GLN A 353 27.59 2.60 0.63
CA GLN A 353 28.88 3.07 0.12
C GLN A 353 28.73 3.91 -1.15
N HIS A 354 27.62 3.77 -1.90
CA HIS A 354 27.37 4.57 -3.11
C HIS A 354 25.88 4.76 -3.38
N TRP A 355 25.48 5.99 -3.66
CA TRP A 355 24.11 6.38 -3.99
C TRP A 355 23.98 6.65 -5.50
N HIS A 356 22.95 6.11 -6.11
CA HIS A 356 22.57 6.36 -7.50
C HIS A 356 21.25 7.11 -7.50
N CYS A 357 21.31 8.44 -7.60
CA CYS A 357 20.16 9.32 -7.54
C CYS A 357 19.57 9.48 -8.94
N VAL A 358 18.27 9.27 -9.09
CA VAL A 358 17.55 9.40 -10.35
C VAL A 358 16.49 10.50 -10.28
N SER A 359 16.27 11.18 -11.41
CA SER A 359 15.13 12.09 -11.56
C SER A 359 13.87 11.28 -11.86
N LEU A 360 12.75 11.66 -11.25
CA LEU A 360 11.45 11.07 -11.54
C LEU A 360 10.62 11.98 -12.43
N PRO A 361 9.79 11.41 -13.33
CA PRO A 361 8.93 12.18 -14.22
C PRO A 361 7.76 12.85 -13.48
N GLY A 362 7.12 13.80 -14.16
CA GLY A 362 5.93 14.50 -13.66
C GLY A 362 6.22 15.62 -12.69
N VAL A 363 5.19 16.39 -12.36
CA VAL A 363 5.29 17.59 -11.51
C VAL A 363 5.78 17.24 -10.09
N ARG A 364 5.36 16.08 -9.58
CA ARG A 364 5.71 15.59 -8.24
C ARG A 364 7.09 14.93 -8.16
N GLY A 365 7.71 14.55 -9.28
CA GLY A 365 9.03 13.90 -9.28
C GLY A 365 10.12 14.84 -8.75
N ALA A 366 10.97 14.39 -7.82
CA ALA A 366 12.19 15.10 -7.46
C ALA A 366 13.26 14.87 -8.53
N SER A 367 14.12 15.86 -8.77
CA SER A 367 15.29 15.68 -9.61
C SER A 367 16.40 14.92 -8.87
N ALA A 368 17.32 14.31 -9.63
CA ALA A 368 18.48 13.62 -9.06
C ALA A 368 19.33 14.55 -8.18
N GLU A 369 19.42 15.82 -8.54
CA GLU A 369 20.15 16.85 -7.79
C GLU A 369 19.44 17.15 -6.46
N GLN A 370 18.11 17.21 -6.44
CA GLN A 370 17.35 17.40 -5.20
C GLN A 370 17.53 16.23 -4.24
N VAL A 371 17.53 15.00 -4.76
CA VAL A 371 17.81 13.81 -3.96
C VAL A 371 19.25 13.82 -3.45
N GLN A 372 20.23 14.18 -4.29
CA GLN A 372 21.64 14.31 -3.90
C GLN A 372 21.84 15.34 -2.79
N GLN A 373 21.19 16.51 -2.88
CA GLN A 373 21.29 17.56 -1.86
C GLN A 373 20.78 17.12 -0.48
N ALA A 374 19.88 16.15 -0.45
CA ALA A 374 19.34 15.58 0.80
C ALA A 374 20.26 14.50 1.41
N LEU A 375 21.32 14.07 0.71
CA LEU A 375 22.28 13.10 1.22
C LEU A 375 23.23 13.75 2.24
N PRO A 376 23.83 12.96 3.17
CA PRO A 376 24.93 13.43 4.00
C PRO A 376 26.10 13.97 3.16
N MET A 377 26.74 15.04 3.61
CA MET A 377 27.78 15.78 2.87
C MET A 377 28.96 14.90 2.38
N ALA A 378 29.28 13.81 3.07
CA ALA A 378 30.35 12.88 2.70
C ALA A 378 29.87 11.71 1.82
N ALA A 379 28.60 11.65 1.44
CA ALA A 379 28.04 10.54 0.68
C ALA A 379 28.58 10.56 -0.77
N LYS A 380 29.06 9.41 -1.24
CA LYS A 380 29.40 9.24 -2.66
C LYS A 380 28.16 9.01 -3.47
N SER A 381 27.97 9.77 -4.54
CA SER A 381 26.78 9.67 -5.38
C SER A 381 27.06 9.85 -6.87
N SER A 382 26.20 9.27 -7.69
CA SER A 382 26.10 9.48 -9.13
C SER A 382 24.68 9.94 -9.48
N LEU A 383 24.54 10.83 -10.44
CA LEU A 383 23.26 11.38 -10.88
C LEU A 383 22.88 10.79 -12.24
N TYR A 384 21.60 10.48 -12.39
CA TYR A 384 21.04 9.95 -13.63
C TYR A 384 19.76 10.69 -13.99
N GLN A 385 19.52 10.83 -15.27
CA GLN A 385 18.38 11.56 -15.80
C GLN A 385 17.04 10.87 -15.50
N ASP A 386 17.07 9.52 -15.46
CA ASP A 386 15.91 8.68 -15.17
C ASP A 386 16.34 7.30 -14.62
N VAL A 387 15.35 6.50 -14.27
CA VAL A 387 15.56 5.13 -13.72
C VAL A 387 16.18 4.20 -14.77
N ALA A 388 15.74 4.30 -16.04
CA ALA A 388 16.20 3.42 -17.10
C ALA A 388 17.68 3.64 -17.40
N GLY A 389 18.11 4.91 -17.50
CA GLY A 389 19.53 5.26 -17.68
C GLY A 389 20.41 4.74 -16.54
N ALA A 390 19.94 4.87 -15.30
CA ALA A 390 20.66 4.31 -14.16
C ALA A 390 20.74 2.78 -14.22
N TRP A 391 19.62 2.11 -14.50
CA TRP A 391 19.54 0.65 -14.60
C TRP A 391 20.49 0.07 -15.64
N HIS A 392 20.47 0.60 -16.87
CA HIS A 392 21.35 0.14 -17.96
C HIS A 392 22.85 0.33 -17.66
N VAL A 393 23.20 1.35 -16.86
CA VAL A 393 24.59 1.55 -16.42
C VAL A 393 24.97 0.60 -15.28
N LEU A 394 24.08 0.41 -14.32
CA LEU A 394 24.41 -0.34 -13.09
C LEU A 394 24.37 -1.86 -13.29
N ARG A 395 23.31 -2.36 -13.93
CA ARG A 395 23.01 -3.80 -14.02
C ARG A 395 24.18 -4.62 -14.60
N PRO A 396 24.84 -4.23 -15.71
CA PRO A 396 25.93 -4.99 -16.28
C PRO A 396 27.22 -5.00 -15.44
N HIS A 397 27.34 -4.07 -14.49
CA HIS A 397 28.55 -3.87 -13.68
C HIS A 397 28.42 -4.29 -12.23
N LEU A 398 27.23 -4.81 -11.81
CA LEU A 398 27.03 -5.32 -10.46
C LEU A 398 27.85 -6.59 -10.24
N ALA A 399 28.74 -6.56 -9.27
CA ALA A 399 29.52 -7.73 -8.88
C ALA A 399 28.67 -8.70 -8.02
N ALA A 400 29.07 -9.98 -8.03
CA ALA A 400 28.35 -11.04 -7.32
C ALA A 400 28.33 -10.84 -5.79
N ASP A 401 29.30 -10.09 -5.27
CA ASP A 401 29.46 -9.77 -3.83
C ASP A 401 28.93 -8.36 -3.46
N GLU A 402 28.15 -7.74 -4.34
CA GLU A 402 27.51 -6.44 -4.11
C GLU A 402 26.00 -6.57 -3.96
N LEU A 403 25.42 -5.74 -3.08
CA LEU A 403 23.97 -5.57 -2.91
C LEU A 403 23.53 -4.23 -3.50
N LEU A 404 22.60 -4.27 -4.44
CA LEU A 404 21.87 -3.09 -4.90
C LEU A 404 20.48 -3.08 -4.25
N VAL A 405 20.20 -2.05 -3.44
CA VAL A 405 18.88 -1.80 -2.88
C VAL A 405 18.19 -0.72 -3.71
N ILE A 406 16.97 -0.96 -4.14
CA ILE A 406 16.18 -0.03 -4.96
C ILE A 406 14.95 0.37 -4.19
N PHE A 407 14.80 1.69 -3.89
CA PHE A 407 13.65 2.19 -3.16
C PHE A 407 13.39 3.69 -3.41
N GLY A 408 12.43 4.26 -2.69
CA GLY A 408 12.14 5.69 -2.62
C GLY A 408 10.78 6.10 -3.20
N SER A 409 10.20 5.31 -4.09
CA SER A 409 8.84 5.51 -4.59
C SER A 409 8.32 4.29 -5.33
N PHE A 410 6.99 4.20 -5.47
CA PHE A 410 6.38 3.22 -6.39
C PHE A 410 6.89 3.41 -7.82
N VAL A 411 7.06 4.67 -8.28
CA VAL A 411 7.56 4.99 -9.62
C VAL A 411 8.95 4.42 -9.88
N THR A 412 9.85 4.54 -8.91
CA THR A 412 11.22 4.00 -9.03
C THR A 412 11.19 2.47 -9.13
N VAL A 413 10.43 1.83 -8.26
CA VAL A 413 10.36 0.37 -8.18
C VAL A 413 9.65 -0.21 -9.40
N SER A 414 8.52 0.39 -9.84
CA SER A 414 7.80 -0.08 -11.04
C SER A 414 8.66 0.01 -12.30
N ALA A 415 9.37 1.14 -12.48
CA ALA A 415 10.24 1.30 -13.65
C ALA A 415 11.35 0.23 -13.72
N VAL A 416 11.97 -0.11 -12.57
CA VAL A 416 12.95 -1.21 -12.54
C VAL A 416 12.31 -2.57 -12.79
N LEU A 417 11.13 -2.83 -12.25
CA LEU A 417 10.41 -4.09 -12.47
C LEU A 417 10.03 -4.27 -13.95
N GLU A 418 9.59 -3.22 -14.63
CA GLU A 418 9.28 -3.25 -16.05
C GLU A 418 10.52 -3.61 -16.87
N LEU A 419 11.66 -2.95 -16.62
CA LEU A 419 12.94 -3.24 -17.28
C LEU A 419 13.41 -4.67 -16.99
N TRP A 420 13.31 -5.10 -15.72
CA TRP A 420 13.66 -6.47 -15.33
C TRP A 420 12.84 -7.51 -16.08
N HIS A 421 11.53 -7.31 -16.21
CA HIS A 421 10.65 -8.23 -16.94
C HIS A 421 10.99 -8.25 -18.44
N GLN A 422 11.28 -7.09 -19.04
CA GLN A 422 11.66 -7.02 -20.46
C GLN A 422 12.98 -7.74 -20.77
N GLU A 423 13.93 -7.74 -19.83
CA GLU A 423 15.24 -8.39 -20.00
C GLU A 423 15.20 -9.91 -19.73
N ASN A 424 14.17 -10.42 -19.04
CA ASN A 424 14.08 -11.82 -18.62
C ASN A 424 12.89 -12.57 -19.27
N LEU A 425 12.24 -11.96 -20.29
CA LEU A 425 11.29 -12.59 -21.20
C LEU A 425 12.05 -13.21 -22.39
#